data_378e5239f97870370124aedc17fb9267
#
_entry.id   378e5239f97870370124aedc17fb9267
#
_cell.length_a   1.000
_cell.length_b   1.000
_cell.length_c   1.000
_cell.angle_alpha   90.00
_cell.angle_beta   90.00
_cell.angle_gamma   90.00
#
_symmetry.space_group_name_H-M   'P 1'
#
loop_
_entity.id
_entity.type
_entity.pdbx_description
1 polymer ?
#
loop_
_entity_poly.entity_id
_entity_poly.type
_entity_poly.pdbx_seq_one_letter_code
_entity_poly.pdbx_strand_id
1 'polypeptide(L)'
;GVVTYNAEFTGEAMPGSYPLPVKIETYAGSATYENLLTARITSEPLEVRYPSASGRMEYNMAFQGSTPSLKGSPDEVVWAIKQVIPAEGTDPTDKIKIDPATGVVSVDAGSELPIDASYTLDLTVKNSFGSTDFDGAYTLSVIEFIAPIESDKFGYEDAVAIQGGEFKVSKKAGFVGDEVTFSLGDVPAGVQGQISIDPVTGDVSAAKGHSIPMGVYDIPVKASNLKGEAETTLKLTVNENPYYFTTITYGNNLGLTP
;
A
#
# COMPACT_ATOMS: atom_id res chain seq x y z
N GLY A 1 30.99 40.95 -2.84
CA GLY A 1 30.29 40.13 -1.89
C GLY A 1 30.80 38.70 -1.96
N VAL A 2 31.04 38.09 -0.81
CA VAL A 2 31.44 36.67 -0.70
C VAL A 2 30.26 35.92 -0.08
N VAL A 3 29.83 34.85 -0.70
CA VAL A 3 28.84 33.94 -0.17
C VAL A 3 29.60 32.81 0.53
N THR A 4 29.32 32.58 1.81
CA THR A 4 29.95 31.52 2.61
C THR A 4 28.88 30.59 3.16
N TYR A 5 29.22 29.30 3.26
CA TYR A 5 28.43 28.35 3.98
C TYR A 5 28.63 28.53 5.49
N ASN A 6 27.54 28.59 6.25
CA ASN A 6 27.62 28.62 7.71
C ASN A 6 27.78 27.18 8.24
N ALA A 7 28.98 26.83 8.65
CA ALA A 7 29.29 25.52 9.21
C ALA A 7 28.59 25.23 10.57
N GLU A 8 28.05 26.26 11.24
CA GLU A 8 27.29 26.13 12.48
C GLU A 8 25.80 25.82 12.23
N PHE A 9 25.36 25.81 10.96
CA PHE A 9 23.99 25.44 10.63
C PHE A 9 23.77 23.96 10.91
N THR A 10 22.98 23.66 11.94
CA THR A 10 22.64 22.31 12.38
C THR A 10 21.40 21.73 11.66
N GLY A 11 20.78 22.46 10.76
CA GLY A 11 19.66 21.99 9.93
C GLY A 11 20.15 21.06 8.80
N GLU A 12 19.34 20.07 8.45
CA GLU A 12 19.63 19.19 7.31
C GLU A 12 19.49 19.97 5.99
N ALA A 13 20.61 20.27 5.35
CA ALA A 13 20.60 20.77 4.00
C ALA A 13 20.46 19.60 3.03
N MET A 14 19.30 19.47 2.40
CA MET A 14 19.03 18.40 1.44
C MET A 14 19.82 18.61 0.14
N PRO A 15 20.29 17.54 -0.52
CA PRO A 15 20.88 17.65 -1.85
C PRO A 15 19.90 18.30 -2.83
N GLY A 16 20.41 19.26 -3.61
CA GLY A 16 19.57 19.99 -4.55
C GLY A 16 20.20 21.29 -5.02
N SER A 17 19.48 22.00 -5.88
CA SER A 17 19.84 23.33 -6.37
C SER A 17 18.92 24.37 -5.76
N TYR A 18 19.50 25.36 -5.08
CA TYR A 18 18.79 26.38 -4.33
C TYR A 18 19.07 27.74 -4.93
N PRO A 19 18.09 28.40 -5.56
CA PRO A 19 18.24 29.77 -5.99
C PRO A 19 18.36 30.69 -4.78
N LEU A 20 19.34 31.57 -4.79
CA LEU A 20 19.57 32.51 -3.70
C LEU A 20 19.25 33.93 -4.18
N PRO A 21 18.28 34.62 -3.56
CA PRO A 21 18.03 36.03 -3.81
C PRO A 21 19.17 36.86 -3.18
N VAL A 22 19.64 37.84 -3.91
CA VAL A 22 20.66 38.76 -3.44
C VAL A 22 20.08 40.16 -3.33
N LYS A 23 20.04 40.70 -2.12
CA LYS A 23 19.69 42.09 -1.89
C LYS A 23 20.95 42.97 -1.95
N ILE A 24 20.94 43.95 -2.83
CA ILE A 24 22.00 44.95 -2.90
C ILE A 24 21.46 46.25 -2.33
N GLU A 25 22.12 46.78 -1.33
CA GLU A 25 21.78 48.06 -0.70
C GLU A 25 22.89 49.09 -1.01
N THR A 26 22.47 50.25 -1.40
CA THR A 26 23.35 51.41 -1.65
C THR A 26 22.79 52.60 -0.90
N TYR A 27 23.53 53.67 -0.84
CA TYR A 27 23.05 54.94 -0.28
C TYR A 27 21.80 55.48 -1.00
N ALA A 28 21.65 55.17 -2.30
CA ALA A 28 20.53 55.61 -3.10
C ALA A 28 19.30 54.72 -3.04
N GLY A 29 19.37 53.55 -2.39
CA GLY A 29 18.28 52.61 -2.28
C GLY A 29 18.72 51.15 -2.28
N SER A 30 17.73 50.24 -2.31
CA SER A 30 17.99 48.79 -2.36
C SER A 30 17.23 48.12 -3.47
N ALA A 31 17.80 47.05 -4.03
CA ALA A 31 17.17 46.17 -5.00
C ALA A 31 17.44 44.72 -4.65
N THR A 32 16.40 43.84 -4.82
CA THR A 32 16.55 42.40 -4.68
C THR A 32 16.56 41.77 -6.06
N TYR A 33 17.56 40.93 -6.30
CA TYR A 33 17.72 40.17 -7.53
C TYR A 33 17.42 38.71 -7.19
N GLU A 34 16.28 38.24 -7.64
CA GLU A 34 15.87 36.85 -7.47
C GLU A 34 16.71 35.94 -8.38
N ASN A 35 17.13 34.79 -7.91
CA ASN A 35 17.86 33.77 -8.65
C ASN A 35 19.24 34.24 -9.20
N LEU A 36 19.86 35.24 -8.56
CA LEU A 36 21.17 35.75 -8.99
C LEU A 36 22.30 34.73 -8.80
N LEU A 37 22.17 33.90 -7.77
CA LEU A 37 23.09 32.82 -7.47
C LEU A 37 22.29 31.51 -7.30
N THR A 38 22.96 30.40 -7.61
CA THR A 38 22.42 29.06 -7.29
C THR A 38 23.45 28.33 -6.45
N ALA A 39 23.06 27.97 -5.21
CA ALA A 39 23.84 27.07 -4.40
C ALA A 39 23.44 25.63 -4.75
N ARG A 40 24.41 24.80 -5.10
CA ARG A 40 24.20 23.36 -5.29
C ARG A 40 24.74 22.61 -4.09
N ILE A 41 23.87 21.89 -3.40
CA ILE A 41 24.23 21.00 -2.30
C ILE A 41 24.29 19.58 -2.85
N THR A 42 25.40 18.93 -2.63
CA THR A 42 25.65 17.56 -3.09
C THR A 42 25.93 16.65 -1.90
N SER A 43 25.60 15.39 -2.04
CA SER A 43 25.91 14.36 -1.04
C SER A 43 26.15 13.02 -1.71
N GLU A 44 26.83 12.13 -1.03
CA GLU A 44 26.75 10.70 -1.28
C GLU A 44 25.31 10.17 -1.09
N PRO A 45 25.02 8.91 -1.42
CA PRO A 45 23.76 8.26 -1.09
C PRO A 45 23.51 8.27 0.44
N LEU A 46 22.35 8.79 0.88
CA LEU A 46 22.02 8.97 2.31
C LEU A 46 20.95 7.96 2.79
N GLU A 47 19.98 7.66 1.95
CA GLU A 47 18.87 6.75 2.29
C GLU A 47 18.36 6.08 1.02
N VAL A 48 18.08 4.80 1.10
CA VAL A 48 17.37 4.02 0.08
C VAL A 48 16.01 3.61 0.62
N ARG A 49 14.97 3.79 -0.16
CA ARG A 49 13.63 3.37 0.21
C ARG A 49 12.91 2.71 -0.95
N TYR A 50 12.58 1.45 -0.81
CA TYR A 50 11.65 0.75 -1.68
C TYR A 50 10.21 1.02 -1.25
N PRO A 51 9.24 1.19 -2.16
CA PRO A 51 7.81 1.26 -1.83
C PRO A 51 7.34 0.09 -0.97
N SER A 52 7.85 -1.12 -1.26
CA SER A 52 7.84 -2.27 -0.37
C SER A 52 9.27 -2.76 -0.22
N ALA A 53 9.77 -2.80 1.00
CA ALA A 53 11.10 -3.35 1.32
C ALA A 53 11.14 -4.88 1.22
N SER A 54 10.05 -5.53 0.77
CA SER A 54 9.95 -6.96 0.57
C SER A 54 9.25 -7.30 -0.74
N GLY A 55 9.73 -8.35 -1.40
CA GLY A 55 9.11 -8.95 -2.57
C GLY A 55 8.75 -10.41 -2.30
N ARG A 56 7.70 -10.89 -2.97
CA ARG A 56 7.30 -12.29 -2.97
C ARG A 56 7.35 -12.79 -4.41
N MET A 57 8.17 -13.77 -4.69
CA MET A 57 8.21 -14.40 -6.00
C MET A 57 7.65 -15.82 -5.92
N GLU A 58 6.97 -16.22 -6.95
CA GLU A 58 6.53 -17.60 -7.08
C GLU A 58 7.67 -18.48 -7.59
N TYR A 59 7.70 -19.70 -7.11
CA TYR A 59 8.71 -20.69 -7.52
C TYR A 59 8.84 -20.78 -9.06
N ASN A 60 10.05 -20.67 -9.53
CA ASN A 60 10.44 -20.70 -10.94
C ASN A 60 9.81 -19.64 -11.87
N MET A 61 9.06 -18.68 -11.35
CA MET A 61 8.55 -17.56 -12.13
C MET A 61 9.56 -16.41 -12.16
N ALA A 62 9.46 -15.55 -13.17
CA ALA A 62 10.22 -14.31 -13.17
C ALA A 62 9.68 -13.36 -12.11
N PHE A 63 10.57 -12.61 -11.47
CA PHE A 63 10.23 -11.58 -10.49
C PHE A 63 10.86 -10.25 -10.87
N GLN A 64 10.12 -9.19 -10.67
CA GLN A 64 10.60 -7.82 -10.77
C GLN A 64 10.02 -6.98 -9.62
N GLY A 65 10.90 -6.44 -8.78
CA GLY A 65 10.55 -5.57 -7.68
C GLY A 65 10.18 -4.17 -8.12
N SER A 66 9.82 -3.33 -7.16
CA SER A 66 9.54 -1.91 -7.40
C SER A 66 10.84 -1.10 -7.54
N THR A 67 10.75 0.04 -8.21
CA THR A 67 11.86 1.01 -8.30
C THR A 67 12.01 1.72 -6.94
N PRO A 68 13.20 1.70 -6.34
CA PRO A 68 13.47 2.43 -5.10
C PRO A 68 13.58 3.94 -5.34
N SER A 69 13.42 4.70 -4.27
CA SER A 69 13.83 6.09 -4.20
C SER A 69 15.16 6.23 -3.46
N LEU A 70 15.94 7.21 -3.87
CA LEU A 70 17.23 7.55 -3.28
C LEU A 70 17.17 8.97 -2.71
N LYS A 71 17.55 9.12 -1.44
CA LYS A 71 17.89 10.41 -0.86
C LYS A 71 19.39 10.61 -1.04
N GLY A 72 19.80 11.63 -1.79
CA GLY A 72 21.19 11.89 -2.15
C GLY A 72 21.25 12.64 -3.47
N SER A 73 22.47 12.93 -3.94
CA SER A 73 22.65 13.52 -5.26
C SER A 73 22.35 12.50 -6.37
N PRO A 74 21.58 12.89 -7.41
CA PRO A 74 21.16 11.97 -8.47
C PRO A 74 22.23 11.75 -9.56
N ASP A 75 23.42 12.30 -9.38
CA ASP A 75 24.48 12.32 -10.40
C ASP A 75 25.19 10.96 -10.49
N GLU A 76 25.11 10.32 -11.64
CA GLU A 76 25.80 9.04 -11.93
C GLU A 76 25.53 7.94 -10.90
N VAL A 77 24.27 7.77 -10.54
CA VAL A 77 23.87 6.74 -9.55
C VAL A 77 24.04 5.35 -10.14
N VAL A 78 24.72 4.49 -9.40
CA VAL A 78 24.92 3.07 -9.73
C VAL A 78 24.57 2.21 -8.53
N TRP A 79 23.71 1.22 -8.78
CA TRP A 79 23.24 0.26 -7.80
C TRP A 79 23.96 -1.08 -7.95
N ALA A 80 24.31 -1.70 -6.85
CA ALA A 80 24.87 -3.04 -6.82
C ALA A 80 24.39 -3.82 -5.60
N ILE A 81 24.26 -5.14 -5.74
CA ILE A 81 24.13 -6.03 -4.59
C ILE A 81 25.50 -6.18 -3.96
N LYS A 82 25.63 -5.82 -2.70
CA LYS A 82 26.83 -6.04 -1.89
C LYS A 82 26.91 -7.51 -1.44
N GLN A 83 25.76 -8.00 -0.95
CA GLN A 83 25.66 -9.35 -0.42
C GLN A 83 24.20 -9.82 -0.48
N VAL A 84 24.01 -11.11 -0.72
CA VAL A 84 22.74 -11.81 -0.51
C VAL A 84 22.90 -12.72 0.70
N ILE A 85 22.03 -12.54 1.69
CA ILE A 85 22.04 -13.30 2.95
C ILE A 85 20.83 -14.23 2.94
N PRO A 86 21.00 -15.54 2.67
CA PRO A 86 19.91 -16.50 2.79
C PRO A 86 19.57 -16.71 4.28
N ALA A 87 18.27 -16.84 4.59
CA ALA A 87 17.85 -17.24 5.92
C ALA A 87 18.34 -18.66 6.26
N GLU A 88 18.33 -19.54 5.26
CA GLU A 88 18.87 -20.90 5.32
C GLU A 88 19.50 -21.27 3.97
N GLY A 89 20.49 -22.15 3.98
CA GLY A 89 21.07 -22.72 2.77
C GLY A 89 22.26 -21.95 2.18
N THR A 90 22.42 -22.05 0.86
CA THR A 90 23.54 -21.45 0.12
C THR A 90 23.17 -20.11 -0.51
N ASP A 91 24.14 -19.22 -0.60
CA ASP A 91 24.02 -17.91 -1.26
C ASP A 91 23.68 -18.06 -2.75
N PRO A 92 22.54 -17.52 -3.22
CA PRO A 92 22.14 -17.55 -4.63
C PRO A 92 22.54 -16.27 -5.39
N THR A 93 23.70 -15.71 -5.10
CA THR A 93 24.13 -14.37 -5.62
C THR A 93 24.07 -14.25 -7.14
N ASP A 94 24.21 -15.35 -7.88
CA ASP A 94 24.10 -15.38 -9.34
C ASP A 94 22.66 -15.36 -9.88
N LYS A 95 21.67 -15.65 -9.03
CA LYS A 95 20.26 -15.77 -9.42
C LYS A 95 19.45 -14.51 -9.14
N ILE A 96 19.81 -13.74 -8.10
CA ILE A 96 19.16 -12.49 -7.73
C ILE A 96 19.97 -11.34 -8.31
N LYS A 97 19.33 -10.47 -9.09
CA LYS A 97 19.96 -9.39 -9.84
C LYS A 97 19.41 -8.04 -9.38
N ILE A 98 20.21 -7.00 -9.58
CA ILE A 98 19.77 -5.61 -9.46
C ILE A 98 20.11 -4.85 -10.75
N ASP A 99 19.20 -4.08 -11.24
CA ASP A 99 19.47 -3.17 -12.36
C ASP A 99 20.36 -2.02 -11.86
N PRO A 100 21.58 -1.85 -12.41
CA PRO A 100 22.54 -0.86 -11.93
C PRO A 100 22.10 0.58 -12.17
N ALA A 101 21.16 0.85 -13.07
CA ALA A 101 20.65 2.18 -13.35
C ALA A 101 19.42 2.55 -12.52
N THR A 102 18.57 1.59 -12.23
CA THR A 102 17.26 1.83 -11.58
C THR A 102 17.16 1.33 -10.15
N GLY A 103 18.03 0.41 -9.73
CA GLY A 103 17.96 -0.23 -8.43
C GLY A 103 16.85 -1.29 -8.31
N VAL A 104 16.23 -1.68 -9.42
CA VAL A 104 15.17 -2.69 -9.42
C VAL A 104 15.77 -4.08 -9.21
N VAL A 105 15.30 -4.78 -8.18
CA VAL A 105 15.67 -6.17 -7.90
C VAL A 105 14.87 -7.09 -8.82
N SER A 106 15.51 -8.10 -9.40
CA SER A 106 14.86 -9.05 -10.30
C SER A 106 15.43 -10.46 -10.19
N VAL A 107 14.64 -11.44 -10.60
CA VAL A 107 15.02 -12.85 -10.73
C VAL A 107 14.46 -13.38 -12.05
N ASP A 108 15.26 -14.10 -12.81
CA ASP A 108 14.78 -14.71 -14.05
C ASP A 108 13.90 -15.93 -13.78
N ALA A 109 12.98 -16.23 -14.70
CA ALA A 109 12.22 -17.47 -14.65
C ALA A 109 13.17 -18.71 -14.71
N GLY A 110 12.80 -19.79 -14.02
CA GLY A 110 13.62 -20.99 -13.96
C GLY A 110 14.83 -20.88 -13.03
N SER A 111 14.81 -19.96 -12.08
CA SER A 111 15.89 -19.74 -11.12
C SER A 111 16.09 -20.88 -10.14
N GLU A 112 15.08 -21.75 -9.95
CA GLU A 112 15.10 -22.87 -9.00
C GLU A 112 15.49 -22.48 -7.56
N LEU A 113 15.14 -21.24 -7.16
CA LEU A 113 15.24 -20.83 -5.77
C LEU A 113 14.23 -21.63 -4.93
N PRO A 114 14.64 -22.24 -3.80
CA PRO A 114 13.73 -23.09 -3.02
C PRO A 114 12.46 -22.38 -2.55
N ILE A 115 11.34 -23.11 -2.55
CA ILE A 115 10.09 -22.65 -1.91
C ILE A 115 10.35 -22.42 -0.42
N ASP A 116 9.68 -21.42 0.18
CA ASP A 116 9.85 -20.96 1.56
C ASP A 116 11.22 -20.34 1.88
N ALA A 117 12.12 -20.26 0.90
CA ALA A 117 13.37 -19.53 1.09
C ALA A 117 13.13 -18.02 1.20
N SER A 118 13.98 -17.39 2.00
CA SER A 118 14.01 -15.93 2.17
C SER A 118 15.44 -15.43 2.08
N TYR A 119 15.61 -14.31 1.38
CA TYR A 119 16.90 -13.70 1.09
C TYR A 119 16.87 -12.23 1.48
N THR A 120 17.82 -11.82 2.32
CA THR A 120 18.03 -10.40 2.66
C THR A 120 19.16 -9.85 1.79
N LEU A 121 18.93 -8.72 1.15
CA LEU A 121 19.87 -8.08 0.26
C LEU A 121 20.46 -6.84 0.92
N ASP A 122 21.78 -6.84 1.06
CA ASP A 122 22.57 -5.65 1.33
C ASP A 122 22.95 -5.03 -0.01
N LEU A 123 22.79 -3.72 -0.11
CA LEU A 123 23.05 -2.98 -1.33
C LEU A 123 24.20 -1.99 -1.13
N THR A 124 24.99 -1.79 -2.18
CA THR A 124 25.90 -0.66 -2.31
C THR A 124 25.33 0.28 -3.36
N VAL A 125 25.16 1.54 -3.00
CA VAL A 125 24.78 2.59 -3.94
C VAL A 125 25.90 3.62 -4.01
N LYS A 126 26.30 3.96 -5.23
CA LYS A 126 27.35 4.92 -5.53
C LYS A 126 26.79 6.05 -6.38
N ASN A 127 27.28 7.25 -6.15
CA ASN A 127 27.10 8.39 -7.05
C ASN A 127 28.44 9.13 -7.26
N SER A 128 28.44 10.28 -7.97
CA SER A 128 29.66 11.07 -8.21
C SER A 128 30.32 11.62 -6.94
N PHE A 129 29.65 11.57 -5.78
CA PHE A 129 30.10 12.19 -4.54
C PHE A 129 30.50 11.18 -3.45
N GLY A 130 30.19 9.90 -3.64
CA GLY A 130 30.55 8.86 -2.70
C GLY A 130 29.80 7.54 -2.91
N SER A 131 30.00 6.64 -1.95
CA SER A 131 29.40 5.30 -1.97
C SER A 131 28.93 4.95 -0.56
N THR A 132 27.73 4.44 -0.44
CA THR A 132 27.13 4.04 0.84
C THR A 132 26.57 2.63 0.75
N ASP A 133 26.77 1.86 1.79
CA ASP A 133 26.19 0.53 1.96
C ASP A 133 24.90 0.63 2.76
N PHE A 134 23.89 -0.12 2.32
CA PHE A 134 22.58 -0.22 2.95
C PHE A 134 22.30 -1.68 3.28
N ASP A 135 22.48 -2.04 4.55
CA ASP A 135 22.27 -3.40 5.04
C ASP A 135 20.77 -3.68 5.17
N GLY A 136 20.34 -4.87 4.74
CA GLY A 136 18.94 -5.29 4.81
C GLY A 136 17.97 -4.44 3.98
N ALA A 137 18.45 -3.80 2.92
CA ALA A 137 17.66 -2.86 2.12
C ALA A 137 16.44 -3.49 1.45
N TYR A 138 16.50 -4.79 1.15
CA TYR A 138 15.41 -5.50 0.51
C TYR A 138 15.36 -6.96 0.95
N THR A 139 14.15 -7.53 1.06
CA THR A 139 13.95 -8.95 1.36
C THR A 139 13.16 -9.60 0.21
N LEU A 140 13.61 -10.74 -0.27
CA LEU A 140 12.91 -11.55 -1.27
C LEU A 140 12.51 -12.89 -0.67
N SER A 141 11.24 -13.25 -0.73
CA SER A 141 10.72 -14.56 -0.33
C SER A 141 10.21 -15.33 -1.53
N VAL A 142 10.46 -16.64 -1.54
CA VAL A 142 9.97 -17.57 -2.57
C VAL A 142 8.76 -18.30 -2.03
N ILE A 143 7.66 -18.27 -2.79
CA ILE A 143 6.38 -18.88 -2.42
C ILE A 143 5.95 -19.90 -3.48
N GLU A 144 4.99 -20.75 -3.12
CA GLU A 144 4.32 -21.60 -4.11
C GLU A 144 3.53 -20.75 -5.13
N PHE A 145 3.07 -21.39 -6.20
CA PHE A 145 2.21 -20.71 -7.18
C PHE A 145 0.91 -20.22 -6.53
N ILE A 146 0.57 -18.97 -6.79
CA ILE A 146 -0.71 -18.38 -6.34
C ILE A 146 -1.69 -18.40 -7.51
N ALA A 147 -2.82 -19.08 -7.35
CA ALA A 147 -3.88 -19.06 -8.35
C ALA A 147 -4.47 -17.65 -8.50
N PRO A 148 -4.63 -17.14 -9.72
CA PRO A 148 -5.32 -15.89 -9.96
C PRO A 148 -6.79 -15.99 -9.55
N ILE A 149 -7.42 -14.84 -9.29
CA ILE A 149 -8.85 -14.77 -9.03
C ILE A 149 -9.59 -14.96 -10.36
N GLU A 150 -10.41 -15.99 -10.46
CA GLU A 150 -11.32 -16.19 -11.59
C GLU A 150 -12.59 -15.34 -11.38
N SER A 151 -12.65 -14.19 -12.06
CA SER A 151 -13.72 -13.21 -11.87
C SER A 151 -15.13 -13.73 -12.20
N ASP A 152 -15.24 -14.67 -13.14
CA ASP A 152 -16.49 -15.34 -13.50
C ASP A 152 -17.00 -16.30 -12.42
N LYS A 153 -16.15 -16.72 -11.50
CA LYS A 153 -16.49 -17.55 -10.34
C LYS A 153 -16.65 -16.76 -9.04
N PHE A 154 -16.40 -15.44 -9.10
CA PHE A 154 -16.56 -14.58 -7.93
C PHE A 154 -17.96 -13.97 -7.90
N GLY A 155 -18.76 -14.32 -6.90
CA GLY A 155 -20.11 -13.80 -6.75
C GLY A 155 -20.76 -14.20 -5.44
N TYR A 156 -21.94 -13.63 -5.21
CA TYR A 156 -22.83 -13.92 -4.07
C TYR A 156 -24.21 -14.28 -4.61
N GLU A 157 -24.96 -15.06 -3.83
CA GLU A 157 -26.40 -15.18 -4.06
C GLU A 157 -27.10 -13.92 -3.53
N ASP A 158 -28.28 -13.59 -4.11
CA ASP A 158 -29.13 -12.52 -3.60
C ASP A 158 -29.49 -12.81 -2.15
N ALA A 159 -29.31 -11.81 -1.27
CA ALA A 159 -29.55 -11.94 0.15
C ALA A 159 -30.83 -11.24 0.56
N VAL A 160 -31.54 -11.84 1.52
CA VAL A 160 -32.73 -11.25 2.13
C VAL A 160 -32.52 -11.16 3.64
N ALA A 161 -32.70 -9.97 4.19
CA ALA A 161 -32.66 -9.68 5.60
C ALA A 161 -33.95 -8.97 6.05
N ILE A 162 -34.16 -8.87 7.36
CA ILE A 162 -35.22 -8.04 7.96
C ILE A 162 -34.58 -6.91 8.75
N GLN A 163 -35.29 -5.78 8.88
CA GLN A 163 -34.78 -4.64 9.66
C GLN A 163 -34.37 -5.07 11.08
N GLY A 164 -33.16 -4.70 11.49
CA GLY A 164 -32.61 -5.01 12.81
C GLY A 164 -32.29 -6.50 13.05
N GLY A 165 -32.53 -7.38 12.08
CA GLY A 165 -32.17 -8.78 12.12
C GLY A 165 -30.72 -9.01 11.69
N GLU A 166 -30.00 -9.87 12.37
CA GLU A 166 -28.67 -10.26 11.90
C GLU A 166 -28.75 -11.00 10.57
N PHE A 167 -27.75 -10.83 9.71
CA PHE A 167 -27.56 -11.64 8.53
C PHE A 167 -26.09 -11.93 8.27
N LYS A 168 -25.83 -13.00 7.56
CA LYS A 168 -24.52 -13.38 7.07
C LYS A 168 -24.68 -14.06 5.71
N VAL A 169 -23.88 -13.61 4.74
CA VAL A 169 -23.90 -14.12 3.36
C VAL A 169 -22.48 -14.46 2.96
N SER A 170 -22.28 -15.69 2.53
CA SER A 170 -21.00 -16.17 2.04
C SER A 170 -20.91 -16.06 0.52
N LYS A 171 -19.70 -15.95 -0.01
CA LYS A 171 -19.47 -16.04 -1.45
C LYS A 171 -19.93 -17.40 -1.99
N LYS A 172 -20.25 -17.43 -3.30
CA LYS A 172 -20.67 -18.66 -3.99
C LYS A 172 -19.62 -19.76 -3.86
N ALA A 173 -20.11 -20.99 -3.80
CA ALA A 173 -19.25 -22.15 -3.88
C ALA A 173 -18.54 -22.20 -5.26
N GLY A 174 -17.30 -22.70 -5.28
CA GLY A 174 -16.51 -22.78 -6.51
C GLY A 174 -15.68 -21.52 -6.81
N PHE A 175 -15.64 -20.54 -5.90
CA PHE A 175 -14.67 -19.42 -5.98
C PHE A 175 -13.24 -19.96 -6.10
N VAL A 176 -12.47 -19.38 -7.04
CA VAL A 176 -11.07 -19.73 -7.30
C VAL A 176 -10.19 -18.50 -7.09
N GLY A 177 -9.11 -18.70 -6.38
CA GLY A 177 -8.07 -17.70 -6.05
C GLY A 177 -7.40 -18.06 -4.74
N ASP A 178 -6.08 -17.97 -4.70
CA ASP A 178 -5.29 -18.22 -3.50
C ASP A 178 -4.90 -16.91 -2.82
N GLU A 179 -4.71 -16.94 -1.49
CA GLU A 179 -4.28 -15.80 -0.67
C GLU A 179 -5.11 -14.53 -0.90
N VAL A 180 -6.42 -14.70 -1.04
CA VAL A 180 -7.32 -13.59 -1.36
C VAL A 180 -7.70 -12.80 -0.12
N THR A 181 -7.65 -11.48 -0.23
CA THR A 181 -8.21 -10.55 0.74
C THR A 181 -9.48 -9.93 0.18
N PHE A 182 -10.55 -9.96 0.98
CA PHE A 182 -11.85 -9.41 0.61
C PHE A 182 -12.08 -8.05 1.29
N SER A 183 -12.72 -7.13 0.56
CA SER A 183 -13.11 -5.81 1.08
C SER A 183 -14.44 -5.36 0.48
N LEU A 184 -15.12 -4.44 1.16
CA LEU A 184 -16.26 -3.74 0.59
C LEU A 184 -15.77 -2.61 -0.30
N GLY A 185 -16.45 -2.40 -1.44
CA GLY A 185 -16.30 -1.19 -2.24
C GLY A 185 -17.09 -0.01 -1.67
N ASP A 186 -17.47 0.92 -2.53
CA ASP A 186 -18.30 2.06 -2.14
C ASP A 186 -19.73 1.62 -1.87
N VAL A 187 -20.04 1.36 -0.62
CA VAL A 187 -21.37 0.92 -0.20
C VAL A 187 -22.38 2.07 -0.18
N PRO A 188 -23.67 1.83 -0.54
CA PRO A 188 -24.72 2.84 -0.46
C PRO A 188 -24.86 3.41 0.94
N ALA A 189 -25.21 4.72 1.05
CA ALA A 189 -25.30 5.45 2.32
C ALA A 189 -26.20 4.75 3.36
N GLY A 190 -27.27 4.07 2.92
CA GLY A 190 -28.20 3.38 3.82
C GLY A 190 -27.60 2.17 4.55
N VAL A 191 -26.51 1.60 4.07
CA VAL A 191 -25.83 0.45 4.66
C VAL A 191 -24.43 0.77 5.18
N GLN A 192 -23.92 1.96 4.89
CA GLN A 192 -22.61 2.40 5.28
C GLN A 192 -22.41 2.32 6.81
N GLY A 193 -21.33 1.65 7.24
CA GLY A 193 -21.03 1.44 8.66
C GLY A 193 -21.94 0.45 9.39
N GLN A 194 -22.93 -0.15 8.69
CA GLN A 194 -23.87 -1.11 9.25
C GLN A 194 -23.53 -2.56 8.87
N ILE A 195 -22.76 -2.72 7.81
CA ILE A 195 -22.31 -4.01 7.31
C ILE A 195 -20.79 -4.12 7.43
N SER A 196 -20.30 -5.33 7.53
CA SER A 196 -18.89 -5.67 7.54
C SER A 196 -18.64 -6.86 6.62
N ILE A 197 -17.38 -7.00 6.19
CA ILE A 197 -16.90 -8.17 5.47
C ILE A 197 -15.72 -8.79 6.23
N ASP A 198 -15.71 -10.10 6.29
CA ASP A 198 -14.55 -10.84 6.78
C ASP A 198 -13.48 -10.85 5.68
N PRO A 199 -12.29 -10.30 5.93
CA PRO A 199 -11.26 -10.17 4.89
C PRO A 199 -10.66 -11.51 4.42
N VAL A 200 -10.87 -12.58 5.17
CA VAL A 200 -10.35 -13.92 4.87
C VAL A 200 -11.41 -14.79 4.19
N THR A 201 -12.60 -14.80 4.73
CA THR A 201 -13.67 -15.68 4.21
C THR A 201 -14.50 -15.02 3.11
N GLY A 202 -14.53 -13.69 3.07
CA GLY A 202 -15.41 -12.92 2.18
C GLY A 202 -16.87 -12.89 2.65
N ASP A 203 -17.17 -13.32 3.88
CA ASP A 203 -18.53 -13.29 4.41
C ASP A 203 -18.98 -11.84 4.70
N VAL A 204 -20.07 -11.42 4.09
CA VAL A 204 -20.70 -10.13 4.35
C VAL A 204 -21.77 -10.30 5.42
N SER A 205 -21.76 -9.46 6.44
CA SER A 205 -22.65 -9.59 7.59
C SER A 205 -23.09 -8.25 8.17
N ALA A 206 -24.22 -8.27 8.88
CA ALA A 206 -24.60 -7.22 9.81
C ALA A 206 -25.03 -7.83 11.15
N ALA A 207 -24.66 -7.17 12.23
CA ALA A 207 -25.04 -7.58 13.58
C ALA A 207 -26.52 -7.30 13.84
N LYS A 208 -27.10 -8.05 14.77
CA LYS A 208 -28.45 -7.78 15.28
C LYS A 208 -28.55 -6.36 15.83
N GLY A 209 -29.65 -5.69 15.51
CA GLY A 209 -29.92 -4.32 15.94
C GLY A 209 -29.39 -3.25 14.96
N HIS A 210 -28.91 -3.63 13.77
CA HIS A 210 -28.55 -2.67 12.73
C HIS A 210 -29.75 -1.80 12.33
N SER A 211 -29.50 -0.58 11.87
CA SER A 211 -30.51 0.39 11.46
C SER A 211 -30.64 0.54 9.94
N ILE A 212 -30.26 -0.47 9.17
CA ILE A 212 -30.40 -0.47 7.72
C ILE A 212 -31.87 -0.28 7.36
N PRO A 213 -32.24 0.76 6.57
CA PRO A 213 -33.63 0.98 6.14
C PRO A 213 -34.13 -0.17 5.24
N MET A 214 -35.44 -0.30 5.12
CA MET A 214 -36.04 -1.15 4.09
C MET A 214 -35.59 -0.70 2.71
N GLY A 215 -35.29 -1.67 1.84
CA GLY A 215 -34.85 -1.37 0.49
C GLY A 215 -34.06 -2.49 -0.16
N VAL A 216 -33.62 -2.22 -1.37
CA VAL A 216 -32.71 -3.09 -2.14
C VAL A 216 -31.40 -2.34 -2.28
N TYR A 217 -30.32 -3.00 -1.94
CA TYR A 217 -28.97 -2.43 -1.94
C TYR A 217 -28.04 -3.28 -2.77
N ASP A 218 -27.35 -2.64 -3.69
CA ASP A 218 -26.27 -3.26 -4.44
C ASP A 218 -24.95 -2.96 -3.67
N ILE A 219 -24.34 -4.00 -3.12
CA ILE A 219 -23.17 -3.90 -2.27
C ILE A 219 -21.95 -4.38 -3.07
N PRO A 220 -21.05 -3.46 -3.48
CA PRO A 220 -19.84 -3.83 -4.18
C PRO A 220 -18.88 -4.57 -3.25
N VAL A 221 -18.37 -5.70 -3.72
CA VAL A 221 -17.36 -6.50 -3.02
C VAL A 221 -16.16 -6.69 -3.92
N LYS A 222 -14.97 -6.45 -3.36
CA LYS A 222 -13.69 -6.62 -4.01
C LYS A 222 -12.97 -7.82 -3.44
N ALA A 223 -12.29 -8.56 -4.31
CA ALA A 223 -11.35 -9.60 -3.96
C ALA A 223 -10.01 -9.25 -4.58
N SER A 224 -8.92 -9.31 -3.83
CA SER A 224 -7.58 -9.01 -4.31
C SER A 224 -6.56 -10.04 -3.83
N ASN A 225 -5.61 -10.35 -4.69
CA ASN A 225 -4.42 -11.13 -4.34
C ASN A 225 -3.20 -10.64 -5.12
N LEU A 226 -2.06 -11.32 -5.01
CA LEU A 226 -0.84 -10.95 -5.71
C LEU A 226 -0.99 -10.93 -7.25
N LYS A 227 -1.98 -11.64 -7.82
CA LYS A 227 -2.21 -11.77 -9.27
C LYS A 227 -3.18 -10.74 -9.82
N GLY A 228 -3.89 -10.01 -8.97
CA GLY A 228 -4.83 -8.98 -9.42
C GLY A 228 -6.07 -8.87 -8.54
N GLU A 229 -7.06 -8.22 -9.09
CA GLU A 229 -8.31 -7.89 -8.40
C GLU A 229 -9.51 -8.36 -9.23
N ALA A 230 -10.59 -8.67 -8.54
CA ALA A 230 -11.92 -8.88 -9.11
C ALA A 230 -12.97 -8.18 -8.27
N GLU A 231 -14.05 -7.75 -8.91
CA GLU A 231 -15.18 -7.11 -8.25
C GLU A 231 -16.47 -7.86 -8.57
N THR A 232 -17.40 -7.87 -7.62
CA THR A 232 -18.75 -8.39 -7.79
C THR A 232 -19.72 -7.56 -6.95
N THR A 233 -21.01 -7.80 -7.16
CA THR A 233 -22.07 -7.11 -6.43
C THR A 233 -22.92 -8.13 -5.67
N LEU A 234 -23.06 -7.93 -4.35
CA LEU A 234 -24.06 -8.63 -3.53
C LEU A 234 -25.34 -7.80 -3.54
N LYS A 235 -26.44 -8.37 -3.99
CA LYS A 235 -27.77 -7.77 -3.89
C LYS A 235 -28.41 -8.13 -2.56
N LEU A 236 -28.60 -7.13 -1.69
CA LEU A 236 -29.23 -7.27 -0.38
C LEU A 236 -30.63 -6.64 -0.39
N THR A 237 -31.65 -7.42 -0.10
CA THR A 237 -33.01 -6.93 0.12
C THR A 237 -33.29 -6.91 1.63
N VAL A 238 -33.60 -5.74 2.18
CA VAL A 238 -34.02 -5.59 3.59
C VAL A 238 -35.52 -5.37 3.62
N ASN A 239 -36.23 -6.34 4.19
CA ASN A 239 -37.67 -6.33 4.37
C ASN A 239 -38.07 -5.71 5.71
N GLU A 240 -39.34 -5.33 5.82
CA GLU A 240 -39.93 -4.89 7.07
C GLU A 240 -39.81 -5.96 8.16
N ASN A 241 -39.48 -5.51 9.36
CA ASN A 241 -39.57 -6.30 10.54
C ASN A 241 -40.74 -5.78 11.39
N PRO A 242 -41.89 -6.45 11.45
CA PRO A 242 -43.07 -5.97 12.17
C PRO A 242 -42.83 -5.79 13.68
N TYR A 243 -41.74 -6.33 14.19
CA TYR A 243 -41.34 -6.23 15.60
C TYR A 243 -40.19 -5.23 15.82
N TYR A 244 -39.78 -4.48 14.79
CA TYR A 244 -38.70 -3.52 14.89
C TYR A 244 -39.24 -2.11 15.15
N PHE A 245 -38.99 -1.59 16.34
CA PHE A 245 -39.44 -0.26 16.76
C PHE A 245 -38.26 0.73 16.66
N THR A 246 -38.41 1.77 15.85
CA THR A 246 -37.45 2.89 15.76
C THR A 246 -37.74 3.98 16.79
N THR A 247 -39.01 4.07 17.25
CA THR A 247 -39.45 5.12 18.18
C THR A 247 -40.58 4.59 19.03
N ILE A 248 -40.51 4.79 20.34
CA ILE A 248 -41.61 4.60 21.28
C ILE A 248 -42.03 5.96 21.78
N THR A 249 -43.27 6.38 21.49
CA THR A 249 -43.84 7.61 22.00
C THR A 249 -44.85 7.29 23.09
N TYR A 250 -44.59 7.78 24.29
CA TYR A 250 -45.57 7.68 25.38
C TYR A 250 -46.55 8.87 25.25
N GLY A 251 -47.82 8.60 25.10
CA GLY A 251 -48.83 9.66 25.16
C GLY A 251 -48.89 10.28 26.58
N ASN A 252 -49.04 11.60 26.65
CA ASN A 252 -49.05 12.39 27.90
C ASN A 252 -50.25 12.13 28.81
N ASN A 253 -51.01 11.04 28.66
CA ASN A 253 -52.16 10.72 29.49
C ASN A 253 -51.82 9.61 30.51
N LEU A 254 -50.87 9.87 31.39
CA LEU A 254 -50.92 9.27 32.72
C LEU A 254 -51.93 10.07 33.54
N GLY A 255 -53.19 9.73 33.41
CA GLY A 255 -54.24 10.15 34.36
C GLY A 255 -53.96 9.54 35.73
N LEU A 256 -53.00 10.09 36.44
CA LEU A 256 -52.93 9.93 37.88
C LEU A 256 -53.94 10.92 38.49
N THR A 257 -55.15 10.48 38.71
CA THR A 257 -56.05 11.13 39.67
C THR A 257 -55.60 10.77 41.09
N PRO A 258 -55.50 11.77 41.98
CA PRO A 258 -55.10 11.59 43.35
C PRO A 258 -56.11 10.73 44.13
#